data_7735b10fde6fddd6e1924f906bb962df
#
_entry.id   7735b10fde6fddd6e1924f906bb962df
#
_cell.length_a   1.000
_cell.length_b   1.000
_cell.length_c   1.000
_cell.angle_alpha   90.00
_cell.angle_beta   90.00
_cell.angle_gamma   90.00
#
_symmetry.space_group_name_H-M   'P 1'
#
loop_
_entity.id
_entity.type
_entity.pdbx_description
1 polymer ?
#
loop_
_entity_poly.entity_id
_entity_poly.type
_entity_poly.pdbx_seq_one_letter_code
_entity_poly.pdbx_strand_id
1 'polypeptide(L)'
;MNSPWRNRCFQKLFQTAKFENVEIDKCGIVKKLRVDYDLIFQMNHIYRHLLDEGVGMRQVLDFYVLLKEYNKEQNEQTELMNRSEVMKHIQNCGMKRFASALMFVLQDMLDIRNDELLCAASEKHGTFLLNEMMMAGNFGHYDERMKALAVRKGKLSYQLQKAQRRFKRNLRFLTSYPEEVICEPLARVYHFVWRKFGLYRY
;
A
#
# COMPACT_ATOMS: atom_id res chain seq x y z
N MET A 1 2.98 -1.13 -7.30
CA MET A 1 3.18 -2.59 -7.30
C MET A 1 4.27 -2.94 -8.30
N ASN A 2 5.18 -3.82 -7.93
CA ASN A 2 6.26 -4.27 -8.82
C ASN A 2 5.78 -5.34 -9.82
N SER A 3 4.75 -6.10 -9.44
CA SER A 3 4.13 -7.08 -10.33
C SER A 3 3.32 -6.39 -11.44
N PRO A 4 3.67 -6.58 -12.74
CA PRO A 4 2.93 -6.00 -13.86
C PRO A 4 1.46 -6.46 -13.91
N TRP A 5 1.22 -7.69 -13.51
CA TRP A 5 -0.11 -8.29 -13.46
C TRP A 5 -1.03 -7.58 -12.46
N ARG A 6 -0.54 -7.41 -11.23
CA ARG A 6 -1.26 -6.70 -10.16
C ARG A 6 -1.51 -5.24 -10.52
N ASN A 7 -0.51 -4.58 -11.11
CA ASN A 7 -0.66 -3.20 -11.57
C ASN A 7 -1.74 -3.09 -12.65
N ARG A 8 -1.80 -4.04 -13.60
CA ARG A 8 -2.84 -4.07 -14.65
C ARG A 8 -4.24 -4.29 -14.05
N CYS A 9 -4.37 -5.19 -13.07
CA CYS A 9 -5.64 -5.40 -12.37
C CYS A 9 -6.11 -4.12 -11.66
N PHE A 10 -5.20 -3.44 -10.99
CA PHE A 10 -5.49 -2.18 -10.31
C PHE A 10 -5.88 -1.06 -11.30
N GLN A 11 -5.17 -0.94 -12.42
CA GLN A 11 -5.51 0.04 -13.46
C GLN A 11 -6.90 -0.20 -14.06
N LYS A 12 -7.26 -1.46 -14.32
CA LYS A 12 -8.62 -1.80 -14.80
C LYS A 12 -9.69 -1.41 -13.77
N LEU A 13 -9.47 -1.70 -12.49
CA LEU A 13 -10.38 -1.28 -11.44
C LEU A 13 -10.54 0.24 -11.40
N PHE A 14 -9.44 0.98 -11.51
CA PHE A 14 -9.48 2.44 -11.48
C PHE A 14 -10.24 3.04 -12.68
N GLN A 15 -10.19 2.40 -13.86
CA GLN A 15 -10.97 2.83 -15.02
C GLN A 15 -12.49 2.67 -14.82
N THR A 16 -12.92 1.77 -13.94
CA THR A 16 -14.33 1.57 -13.59
C THR A 16 -14.74 2.29 -12.31
N ALA A 17 -13.82 3.06 -11.72
CA ALA A 17 -14.04 3.74 -10.45
C ALA A 17 -15.19 4.76 -10.55
N LYS A 18 -16.03 4.80 -9.53
CA LYS A 18 -17.13 5.74 -9.41
C LYS A 18 -16.70 6.94 -8.56
N PHE A 19 -17.22 8.11 -8.95
CA PHE A 19 -16.97 9.37 -8.26
C PHE A 19 -18.29 9.95 -7.80
N GLU A 20 -18.25 10.71 -6.72
CA GLU A 20 -19.36 11.49 -6.19
C GLU A 20 -19.00 12.98 -6.15
N ASN A 21 -20.02 13.83 -6.21
CA ASN A 21 -19.83 15.26 -6.11
C ASN A 21 -20.00 15.67 -4.63
N VAL A 22 -18.99 16.30 -4.08
CA VAL A 22 -19.00 16.83 -2.72
C VAL A 22 -18.82 18.34 -2.78
N GLU A 23 -19.72 19.07 -2.12
CA GLU A 23 -19.59 20.50 -1.96
C GLU A 23 -18.66 20.82 -0.79
N ILE A 24 -17.62 21.57 -1.07
CA ILE A 24 -16.64 22.02 -0.06
C ILE A 24 -16.74 23.53 0.06
N ASP A 25 -16.96 24.01 1.28
CA ASP A 25 -16.97 25.43 1.59
C ASP A 25 -15.77 26.16 0.94
N LYS A 26 -16.05 27.23 0.21
CA LYS A 26 -15.09 28.07 -0.52
C LYS A 26 -14.42 27.43 -1.75
N CYS A 27 -14.58 26.13 -1.99
CA CYS A 27 -13.99 25.45 -3.15
C CYS A 27 -15.03 25.06 -4.20
N GLY A 28 -16.34 25.09 -3.85
CA GLY A 28 -17.41 24.65 -4.73
C GLY A 28 -17.54 23.11 -4.81
N ILE A 29 -18.07 22.62 -5.93
CA ILE A 29 -18.28 21.19 -6.12
C ILE A 29 -17.01 20.51 -6.61
N VAL A 30 -16.53 19.52 -5.84
CA VAL A 30 -15.34 18.72 -6.13
C VAL A 30 -15.75 17.25 -6.33
N LYS A 31 -15.13 16.60 -7.30
CA LYS A 31 -15.32 15.15 -7.50
C LYS A 31 -14.43 14.39 -6.52
N LYS A 32 -15.05 13.65 -5.61
CA LYS A 32 -14.40 12.71 -4.67
C LYS A 32 -14.54 11.29 -5.20
N LEU A 33 -13.54 10.45 -5.02
CA LEU A 33 -13.65 9.02 -5.27
C LEU A 33 -14.63 8.42 -4.25
N ARG A 34 -15.56 7.59 -4.71
CA ARG A 34 -16.54 6.95 -3.83
C ARG A 34 -15.82 6.05 -2.82
N VAL A 35 -16.30 6.03 -1.58
CA VAL A 35 -15.61 5.46 -0.41
C VAL A 35 -15.17 4.00 -0.60
N ASP A 36 -15.96 3.17 -1.27
CA ASP A 36 -15.64 1.76 -1.55
C ASP A 36 -14.44 1.59 -2.51
N TYR A 37 -14.31 2.43 -3.52
CA TYR A 37 -13.13 2.48 -4.38
C TYR A 37 -11.94 3.12 -3.69
N ASP A 38 -12.18 4.14 -2.87
CA ASP A 38 -11.12 4.84 -2.13
C ASP A 38 -10.44 3.91 -1.12
N LEU A 39 -11.19 3.03 -0.44
CA LEU A 39 -10.61 1.98 0.41
C LEU A 39 -9.59 1.11 -0.32
N ILE A 40 -9.93 0.66 -1.55
CA ILE A 40 -9.02 -0.19 -2.34
C ILE A 40 -7.82 0.63 -2.81
N PHE A 41 -8.04 1.88 -3.19
CA PHE A 41 -7.01 2.81 -3.62
C PHE A 41 -6.03 3.10 -2.48
N GLN A 42 -6.54 3.48 -1.31
CA GLN A 42 -5.74 3.79 -0.12
C GLN A 42 -4.96 2.55 0.37
N MET A 43 -5.59 1.37 0.36
CA MET A 43 -4.90 0.12 0.68
C MET A 43 -3.72 -0.13 -0.27
N ASN A 44 -3.91 0.06 -1.58
CA ASN A 44 -2.84 -0.07 -2.56
C ASN A 44 -1.73 0.98 -2.34
N HIS A 45 -2.10 2.19 -1.97
CA HIS A 45 -1.18 3.28 -1.67
C HIS A 45 -0.27 2.91 -0.48
N ILE A 46 -0.85 2.47 0.63
CA ILE A 46 -0.10 2.01 1.82
C ILE A 46 0.79 0.80 1.47
N TYR A 47 0.26 -0.15 0.70
CA TYR A 47 1.02 -1.33 0.27
C TYR A 47 2.25 -0.96 -0.56
N ARG A 48 2.13 0.01 -1.46
CA ARG A 48 3.27 0.53 -2.23
C ARG A 48 4.31 1.18 -1.32
N HIS A 49 3.88 2.01 -0.37
CA HIS A 49 4.80 2.63 0.59
C HIS A 49 5.54 1.57 1.41
N LEU A 50 4.84 0.53 1.88
CA LEU A 50 5.48 -0.58 2.59
C LEU A 50 6.62 -1.21 1.78
N LEU A 51 6.40 -1.42 0.48
CA LEU A 51 7.39 -2.06 -0.40
C LEU A 51 8.55 -1.13 -0.80
N ASP A 52 8.33 0.18 -0.86
CA ASP A 52 9.32 1.13 -1.39
C ASP A 52 10.05 1.92 -0.30
N GLU A 53 9.34 2.54 0.62
CA GLU A 53 9.86 3.57 1.52
C GLU A 53 9.62 3.28 3.00
N GLY A 54 8.65 2.42 3.32
CA GLY A 54 8.13 2.20 4.66
C GLY A 54 6.81 2.92 4.90
N VAL A 55 6.05 2.40 5.86
CA VAL A 55 4.72 2.90 6.24
C VAL A 55 4.77 3.49 7.63
N GLY A 56 4.22 4.68 7.79
CA GLY A 56 4.04 5.32 9.10
C GLY A 56 2.62 5.16 9.62
N MET A 57 2.44 5.44 10.91
CA MET A 57 1.14 5.34 11.59
C MET A 57 0.08 6.25 10.96
N ARG A 58 0.48 7.39 10.42
CA ARG A 58 -0.45 8.34 9.79
C ARG A 58 -1.25 7.70 8.65
N GLN A 59 -0.59 6.95 7.75
CA GLN A 59 -1.29 6.27 6.65
C GLN A 59 -2.27 5.22 7.15
N VAL A 60 -1.96 4.56 8.27
CA VAL A 60 -2.87 3.58 8.91
C VAL A 60 -4.07 4.28 9.53
N LEU A 61 -3.86 5.44 10.17
CA LEU A 61 -4.96 6.25 10.72
C LEU A 61 -5.86 6.80 9.61
N ASP A 62 -5.29 7.28 8.51
CA ASP A 62 -6.07 7.73 7.35
C ASP A 62 -6.96 6.60 6.81
N PHE A 63 -6.41 5.38 6.72
CA PHE A 63 -7.18 4.21 6.31
C PHE A 63 -8.25 3.82 7.34
N TYR A 64 -7.96 3.92 8.64
CA TYR A 64 -8.92 3.66 9.71
C TYR A 64 -10.15 4.57 9.61
N VAL A 65 -9.93 5.87 9.42
CA VAL A 65 -11.01 6.85 9.26
C VAL A 65 -11.87 6.50 8.05
N LEU A 66 -11.23 6.19 6.94
CA LEU A 66 -11.91 5.81 5.70
C LEU A 66 -12.73 4.51 5.86
N LEU A 67 -12.20 3.52 6.60
CA LEU A 67 -12.92 2.28 6.89
C LEU A 67 -14.15 2.52 7.78
N LYS A 68 -14.06 3.45 8.74
CA LYS A 68 -15.21 3.86 9.56
C LYS A 68 -16.27 4.57 8.71
N GLU A 69 -15.87 5.45 7.80
CA GLU A 69 -16.76 6.11 6.85
C GLU A 69 -17.49 5.08 5.97
N TYR A 70 -16.74 4.14 5.37
CA TYR A 70 -17.29 3.06 4.57
C TYR A 70 -18.32 2.21 5.35
N ASN A 71 -18.01 1.82 6.58
CA ASN A 71 -18.93 1.04 7.41
C ASN A 71 -20.21 1.81 7.74
N LYS A 72 -20.12 3.12 7.96
CA LYS A 72 -21.26 3.98 8.18
C LYS A 72 -22.14 4.08 6.92
N GLU A 73 -21.55 4.43 5.80
CA GLU A 73 -22.27 4.60 4.54
C GLU A 73 -22.85 3.28 4.02
N GLN A 74 -22.21 2.13 4.27
CA GLN A 74 -22.73 0.82 3.87
C GLN A 74 -24.07 0.50 4.55
N ASN A 75 -24.32 1.03 5.75
CA ASN A 75 -25.60 0.87 6.44
C ASN A 75 -26.70 1.79 5.89
N GLU A 76 -26.31 2.88 5.22
CA GLU A 76 -27.22 3.92 4.74
C GLU A 76 -27.48 3.83 3.22
N GLN A 77 -26.54 3.27 2.45
CA GLN A 77 -26.57 3.24 0.97
C GLN A 77 -26.48 1.82 0.41
N THR A 78 -27.40 1.46 -0.48
CA THR A 78 -27.45 0.16 -1.14
C THR A 78 -26.55 0.06 -2.37
N GLU A 79 -26.03 1.19 -2.89
CA GLU A 79 -25.25 1.22 -4.13
C GLU A 79 -23.75 0.94 -3.95
N LEU A 80 -23.25 0.96 -2.71
CA LEU A 80 -21.85 0.66 -2.43
C LEU A 80 -21.55 -0.83 -2.62
N MET A 81 -20.32 -1.12 -3.03
CA MET A 81 -19.82 -2.49 -2.99
C MET A 81 -19.88 -3.03 -1.56
N ASN A 82 -20.43 -4.22 -1.38
CA ASN A 82 -20.37 -4.88 -0.09
C ASN A 82 -18.93 -5.36 0.22
N ARG A 83 -18.66 -5.73 1.48
CA ARG A 83 -17.31 -6.15 1.92
C ARG A 83 -16.74 -7.31 1.10
N SER A 84 -17.59 -8.24 0.66
CA SER A 84 -17.14 -9.37 -0.16
C SER A 84 -16.66 -8.91 -1.54
N GLU A 85 -17.35 -7.96 -2.15
CA GLU A 85 -16.97 -7.36 -3.43
C GLU A 85 -15.68 -6.55 -3.32
N VAL A 86 -15.56 -5.69 -2.29
CA VAL A 86 -14.32 -4.95 -2.00
C VAL A 86 -13.15 -5.93 -1.83
N MET A 87 -13.36 -7.00 -1.03
CA MET A 87 -12.33 -8.01 -0.81
C MET A 87 -12.00 -8.81 -2.08
N LYS A 88 -12.96 -9.05 -2.96
CA LYS A 88 -12.72 -9.68 -4.27
C LYS A 88 -11.78 -8.83 -5.13
N HIS A 89 -11.98 -7.52 -5.18
CA HIS A 89 -11.07 -6.60 -5.89
C HIS A 89 -9.68 -6.58 -5.26
N ILE A 90 -9.59 -6.51 -3.93
CA ILE A 90 -8.33 -6.57 -3.19
C ILE A 90 -7.57 -7.88 -3.48
N GLN A 91 -8.28 -9.01 -3.52
CA GLN A 91 -7.69 -10.32 -3.84
C GLN A 91 -7.21 -10.39 -5.29
N ASN A 92 -7.99 -9.90 -6.25
CA ASN A 92 -7.61 -9.85 -7.66
C ASN A 92 -6.36 -8.99 -7.88
N CYS A 93 -6.20 -7.94 -7.10
CA CYS A 93 -4.97 -7.12 -7.07
C CYS A 93 -3.82 -7.77 -6.28
N GLY A 94 -4.00 -9.00 -5.74
CA GLY A 94 -2.98 -9.73 -4.99
C GLY A 94 -2.65 -9.16 -3.61
N MET A 95 -3.53 -8.35 -3.03
CA MET A 95 -3.31 -7.68 -1.74
C MET A 95 -3.96 -8.40 -0.54
N LYS A 96 -4.49 -9.62 -0.71
CA LYS A 96 -5.20 -10.34 0.37
C LYS A 96 -4.38 -10.44 1.67
N ARG A 97 -3.11 -10.84 1.57
CA ARG A 97 -2.22 -10.97 2.76
C ARG A 97 -1.99 -9.62 3.43
N PHE A 98 -1.81 -8.59 2.64
CA PHE A 98 -1.63 -7.25 3.16
C PHE A 98 -2.91 -6.73 3.84
N ALA A 99 -4.08 -6.97 3.25
CA ALA A 99 -5.36 -6.61 3.85
C ALA A 99 -5.53 -7.26 5.23
N SER A 100 -5.32 -8.59 5.36
CA SER A 100 -5.41 -9.27 6.65
C SER A 100 -4.36 -8.81 7.67
N ALA A 101 -3.17 -8.43 7.21
CA ALA A 101 -2.15 -7.83 8.06
C ALA A 101 -2.57 -6.44 8.57
N LEU A 102 -3.11 -5.60 7.68
CA LEU A 102 -3.58 -4.26 8.04
C LEU A 102 -4.77 -4.34 9.02
N MET A 103 -5.70 -5.29 8.81
CA MET A 103 -6.80 -5.50 9.77
C MET A 103 -6.28 -5.86 11.17
N PHE A 104 -5.23 -6.70 11.27
CA PHE A 104 -4.60 -6.99 12.57
C PHE A 104 -4.02 -5.73 13.22
N VAL A 105 -3.30 -4.91 12.45
CA VAL A 105 -2.71 -3.65 12.98
C VAL A 105 -3.82 -2.71 13.47
N LEU A 106 -4.95 -2.62 12.77
CA LEU A 106 -6.08 -1.81 13.21
C LEU A 106 -6.70 -2.33 14.52
N GLN A 107 -6.79 -3.66 14.69
CA GLN A 107 -7.27 -4.25 15.94
C GLN A 107 -6.30 -4.02 17.09
N ASP A 108 -5.02 -4.31 16.87
CA ASP A 108 -3.98 -4.26 17.90
C ASP A 108 -3.72 -2.83 18.41
N MET A 109 -3.75 -1.85 17.50
CA MET A 109 -3.38 -0.47 17.83
C MET A 109 -4.57 0.48 18.05
N LEU A 110 -5.71 0.21 17.45
CA LEU A 110 -6.87 1.11 17.43
C LEU A 110 -8.15 0.46 17.96
N ASP A 111 -8.06 -0.76 18.48
CA ASP A 111 -9.16 -1.51 19.09
C ASP A 111 -10.43 -1.56 18.23
N ILE A 112 -10.28 -1.71 16.89
CA ILE A 112 -11.42 -1.82 15.99
C ILE A 112 -12.11 -3.18 16.19
N ARG A 113 -13.43 -3.19 16.18
CA ARG A 113 -14.23 -4.40 16.41
C ARG A 113 -14.17 -5.33 15.19
N ASN A 114 -14.29 -6.64 15.44
CA ASN A 114 -14.25 -7.67 14.40
C ASN A 114 -15.32 -7.49 13.31
N ASP A 115 -16.50 -7.01 13.68
CA ASP A 115 -17.62 -6.77 12.77
C ASP A 115 -17.41 -5.56 11.85
N GLU A 116 -16.43 -4.71 12.16
CA GLU A 116 -16.07 -3.53 11.35
C GLU A 116 -14.93 -3.79 10.36
N LEU A 117 -14.25 -4.94 10.46
CA LEU A 117 -13.14 -5.28 9.57
C LEU A 117 -13.61 -5.67 8.17
N LEU A 118 -12.79 -5.41 7.16
CA LEU A 118 -13.02 -5.87 5.79
C LEU A 118 -12.86 -7.40 5.65
N CYS A 119 -11.93 -7.97 6.39
CA CYS A 119 -11.65 -9.40 6.41
C CYS A 119 -11.05 -9.83 7.75
N ALA A 120 -10.96 -11.13 7.97
CA ALA A 120 -10.30 -11.67 9.15
C ALA A 120 -8.86 -11.18 9.27
N ALA A 121 -8.52 -10.72 10.46
CA ALA A 121 -7.17 -10.30 10.81
C ALA A 121 -6.21 -11.50 10.85
N SER A 122 -4.95 -11.29 10.49
CA SER A 122 -3.91 -12.31 10.54
C SER A 122 -2.78 -11.84 11.44
N GLU A 123 -2.66 -12.41 12.63
CA GLU A 123 -1.60 -12.10 13.58
C GLU A 123 -0.21 -12.27 12.97
N LYS A 124 0.03 -13.40 12.28
CA LYS A 124 1.32 -13.69 11.64
C LYS A 124 1.79 -12.60 10.68
N HIS A 125 0.89 -12.14 9.81
CA HIS A 125 1.23 -11.12 8.82
C HIS A 125 1.15 -9.71 9.41
N GLY A 126 0.27 -9.50 10.37
CA GLY A 126 0.11 -8.22 11.06
C GLY A 126 1.28 -7.88 11.96
N THR A 127 1.79 -8.83 12.74
CA THR A 127 3.00 -8.65 13.55
C THR A 127 4.21 -8.29 12.68
N PHE A 128 4.34 -8.92 11.51
CA PHE A 128 5.38 -8.53 10.56
C PHE A 128 5.21 -7.08 10.09
N LEU A 129 3.98 -6.69 9.69
CA LEU A 129 3.67 -5.33 9.25
C LEU A 129 3.95 -4.31 10.35
N LEU A 130 3.48 -4.58 11.57
CA LEU A 130 3.68 -3.71 12.72
C LEU A 130 5.17 -3.51 13.03
N ASN A 131 5.95 -4.60 13.05
CA ASN A 131 7.39 -4.53 13.25
C ASN A 131 8.09 -3.69 12.17
N GLU A 132 7.73 -3.87 10.89
CA GLU A 132 8.32 -3.04 9.82
C GLU A 132 7.92 -1.57 9.98
N MET A 133 6.69 -1.25 10.39
CA MET A 133 6.24 0.12 10.67
C MET A 133 7.01 0.76 11.83
N MET A 134 7.17 0.03 12.94
CA MET A 134 7.87 0.54 14.12
C MET A 134 9.37 0.75 13.87
N MET A 135 10.00 -0.12 13.08
CA MET A 135 11.43 -0.04 12.78
C MET A 135 11.77 0.97 11.68
N ALA A 136 10.94 1.07 10.64
CA ALA A 136 11.20 1.97 9.52
C ALA A 136 10.71 3.39 9.80
N GLY A 137 9.66 3.54 10.61
CA GLY A 137 9.01 4.81 10.83
C GLY A 137 8.44 5.41 9.53
N ASN A 138 8.10 6.69 9.58
CA ASN A 138 7.56 7.39 8.43
C ASN A 138 8.63 7.53 7.31
N PHE A 139 8.35 6.96 6.14
CA PHE A 139 9.24 6.96 4.96
C PHE A 139 10.66 6.41 5.21
N GLY A 140 10.83 5.48 6.15
CA GLY A 140 12.13 4.87 6.44
C GLY A 140 13.18 5.82 7.04
N HIS A 141 12.79 7.04 7.45
CA HIS A 141 13.71 8.05 7.97
C HIS A 141 14.44 7.62 9.24
N TYR A 142 13.81 6.77 10.05
CA TYR A 142 14.32 6.31 11.35
C TYR A 142 14.91 4.91 11.31
N ASP A 143 14.92 4.25 10.15
CA ASP A 143 15.44 2.89 10.04
C ASP A 143 16.96 2.86 10.24
N GLU A 144 17.39 2.54 11.46
CA GLU A 144 18.80 2.42 11.82
C GLU A 144 19.52 1.33 11.02
N ARG A 145 18.79 0.31 10.57
CA ARG A 145 19.31 -0.73 9.66
C ARG A 145 19.77 -0.15 8.33
N MET A 146 19.28 1.07 8.00
CA MET A 146 19.62 1.81 6.78
C MET A 146 20.68 2.89 7.01
N LYS A 147 20.88 3.38 8.24
CA LYS A 147 21.82 4.47 8.57
C LYS A 147 23.29 4.03 8.53
N ALA A 148 23.61 2.82 8.91
CA ALA A 148 24.99 2.34 9.11
C ALA A 148 25.88 2.34 7.84
N LEU A 149 25.35 2.69 6.66
CA LEU A 149 26.04 2.62 5.38
C LEU A 149 26.33 3.99 4.73
N ALA A 150 26.01 5.11 5.42
CA ALA A 150 26.09 6.45 4.83
C ALA A 150 27.53 7.03 4.65
N VAL A 151 28.56 6.34 5.05
CA VAL A 151 29.90 6.95 5.27
C VAL A 151 30.92 6.64 4.14
N ARG A 152 30.56 6.04 3.02
CA ARG A 152 31.56 5.77 1.94
C ARG A 152 31.48 6.75 0.77
N LYS A 153 32.62 7.40 0.48
CA LYS A 153 32.81 8.38 -0.60
C LYS A 153 32.93 7.65 -1.97
N GLY A 154 32.05 8.02 -2.94
CA GLY A 154 32.13 7.59 -4.36
C GLY A 154 30.80 7.13 -4.95
N LYS A 155 30.52 7.54 -6.21
CA LYS A 155 29.28 7.20 -6.94
C LYS A 155 28.99 5.69 -7.03
N LEU A 156 30.03 4.90 -7.33
CA LEU A 156 29.93 3.44 -7.49
C LEU A 156 29.63 2.75 -6.14
N SER A 157 30.35 3.17 -5.10
CA SER A 157 30.16 2.69 -3.73
C SER A 157 28.74 2.99 -3.22
N TYR A 158 28.20 4.16 -3.52
CA TYR A 158 26.81 4.53 -3.20
C TYR A 158 25.78 3.62 -3.89
N GLN A 159 25.98 3.32 -5.19
CA GLN A 159 25.08 2.44 -5.93
C GLN A 159 25.11 0.99 -5.41
N LEU A 160 26.28 0.48 -5.09
CA LEU A 160 26.45 -0.85 -4.50
C LEU A 160 25.79 -0.95 -3.12
N GLN A 161 25.95 0.07 -2.28
CA GLN A 161 25.29 0.14 -0.98
C GLN A 161 23.76 0.17 -1.12
N LYS A 162 23.25 0.95 -2.08
CA LYS A 162 21.82 1.03 -2.38
C LYS A 162 21.27 -0.32 -2.85
N ALA A 163 21.99 -1.04 -3.68
CA ALA A 163 21.63 -2.39 -4.12
C ALA A 163 21.62 -3.40 -2.96
N GLN A 164 22.65 -3.35 -2.10
CA GLN A 164 22.76 -4.23 -0.92
C GLN A 164 21.65 -4.00 0.09
N ARG A 165 21.26 -2.74 0.35
CA ARG A 165 20.12 -2.39 1.21
C ARG A 165 18.82 -2.98 0.68
N ARG A 166 18.57 -2.83 -0.63
CA ARG A 166 17.38 -3.40 -1.27
C ARG A 166 17.35 -4.91 -1.16
N PHE A 167 18.49 -5.56 -1.42
CA PHE A 167 18.58 -7.01 -1.31
C PHE A 167 18.25 -7.50 0.09
N LYS A 168 18.81 -6.87 1.14
CA LYS A 168 18.49 -7.19 2.53
C LYS A 168 17.02 -6.97 2.86
N ARG A 169 16.41 -5.87 2.37
CA ARG A 169 14.99 -5.63 2.52
C ARG A 169 14.17 -6.70 1.82
N ASN A 170 14.49 -7.00 0.57
CA ASN A 170 13.78 -8.00 -0.21
C ASN A 170 13.82 -9.39 0.43
N LEU A 171 14.92 -9.78 1.05
CA LEU A 171 15.00 -11.03 1.82
C LEU A 171 14.01 -11.06 2.99
N ARG A 172 13.82 -9.95 3.71
CA ARG A 172 12.82 -9.88 4.80
C ARG A 172 11.39 -9.98 4.28
N PHE A 173 11.12 -9.37 3.12
CA PHE A 173 9.80 -9.36 2.51
C PHE A 173 9.46 -10.64 1.74
N LEU A 174 10.45 -11.49 1.44
CA LEU A 174 10.28 -12.69 0.61
C LEU A 174 9.26 -13.67 1.19
N THR A 175 9.20 -13.82 2.51
CA THR A 175 8.26 -14.74 3.18
C THR A 175 6.82 -14.22 3.15
N SER A 176 6.63 -12.90 3.23
CA SER A 176 5.30 -12.29 3.29
C SER A 176 4.77 -11.88 1.90
N TYR A 177 5.66 -11.40 1.02
CA TYR A 177 5.29 -10.83 -0.29
C TYR A 177 6.21 -11.31 -1.42
N PRO A 178 6.33 -12.64 -1.67
CA PRO A 178 7.33 -13.20 -2.60
C PRO A 178 7.18 -12.67 -4.03
N GLU A 179 5.97 -12.50 -4.53
CA GLU A 179 5.73 -12.04 -5.90
C GLU A 179 6.25 -10.62 -6.13
N GLU A 180 6.05 -9.71 -5.18
CA GLU A 180 6.54 -8.32 -5.29
C GLU A 180 8.08 -8.28 -5.23
N VAL A 181 8.67 -9.11 -4.39
CA VAL A 181 10.13 -9.22 -4.25
C VAL A 181 10.77 -9.75 -5.53
N ILE A 182 10.19 -10.80 -6.12
CA ILE A 182 10.70 -11.39 -7.37
C ILE A 182 10.53 -10.43 -8.56
N CYS A 183 9.39 -9.73 -8.61
CA CYS A 183 9.12 -8.80 -9.71
C CYS A 183 9.88 -7.46 -9.58
N GLU A 184 10.36 -7.09 -8.40
CA GLU A 184 11.01 -5.79 -8.17
C GLU A 184 12.26 -5.56 -9.05
N PRO A 185 13.22 -6.47 -9.19
CA PRO A 185 14.35 -6.29 -10.07
C PRO A 185 13.93 -6.10 -11.54
N LEU A 186 12.97 -6.90 -11.99
CA LEU A 186 12.46 -6.83 -13.37
C LEU A 186 11.75 -5.50 -13.65
N ALA A 187 10.90 -5.05 -12.73
CA ALA A 187 10.23 -3.77 -12.83
C ALA A 187 11.23 -2.60 -12.90
N ARG A 188 12.33 -2.66 -12.13
CA ARG A 188 13.39 -1.63 -12.17
C ARG A 188 14.12 -1.60 -13.48
N VAL A 189 14.51 -2.77 -14.02
CA VAL A 189 15.16 -2.84 -15.35
C VAL A 189 14.23 -2.26 -16.41
N TYR A 190 12.95 -2.67 -16.37
CA TYR A 190 11.94 -2.14 -17.28
C TYR A 190 11.82 -0.61 -17.18
N HIS A 191 11.68 -0.03 -15.99
CA HIS A 191 11.61 1.42 -15.81
C HIS A 191 12.89 2.15 -16.16
N PHE A 192 14.04 1.53 -15.96
CA PHE A 192 15.35 2.09 -16.39
C PHE A 192 15.44 2.20 -17.92
N VAL A 193 15.09 1.11 -18.62
CA VAL A 193 15.07 1.07 -20.09
C VAL A 193 14.08 2.10 -20.64
N TRP A 194 12.87 2.14 -20.11
CA TRP A 194 11.84 3.09 -20.50
C TRP A 194 12.29 4.55 -20.35
N ARG A 195 12.93 4.89 -19.24
CA ARG A 195 13.47 6.23 -19.01
C ARG A 195 14.61 6.56 -19.97
N LYS A 196 15.51 5.61 -20.21
CA LYS A 196 16.69 5.83 -21.06
C LYS A 196 16.31 6.02 -22.53
N PHE A 197 15.28 5.34 -23.01
CA PHE A 197 14.83 5.41 -24.40
C PHE A 197 13.70 6.43 -24.64
N GLY A 198 13.40 7.27 -23.68
CA GLY A 198 12.41 8.36 -23.84
C GLY A 198 11.00 7.90 -24.13
N LEU A 199 10.65 6.64 -23.79
CA LEU A 199 9.31 6.07 -24.00
C LEU A 199 8.25 6.59 -23.00
N TYR A 200 8.65 7.43 -22.05
CA TYR A 200 7.71 8.25 -21.26
C TYR A 200 7.19 9.38 -22.15
N ARG A 201 6.10 9.15 -22.85
CA ARG A 201 5.24 10.23 -23.32
C ARG A 201 4.33 10.62 -22.16
N TYR A 202 4.51 11.86 -21.67
CA TYR A 202 3.55 12.52 -20.78
C TYR A 202 2.25 12.79 -21.54
#